data_64c2b519a1c134001bd9c2125ddd05bd
#
_entry.id   64c2b519a1c134001bd9c2125ddd05bd
#
_cell.length_a   1.000
_cell.length_b   1.000
_cell.length_c   1.000
_cell.angle_alpha   90.00
_cell.angle_beta   90.00
_cell.angle_gamma   90.00
#
_symmetry.space_group_name_H-M   'P 1'
#
loop_
_entity.id
_entity.type
_entity.pdbx_description
1 polymer ?
#
loop_
_entity_poly.entity_id
_entity_poly.type
_entity_poly.pdbx_seq_one_letter_code
_entity_poly.pdbx_strand_id
1 'polypeptide(L)'
;MLPCFLGMHFMCPLTLDQNFGLLIFSWNLKGPPLSLQDSMALATALEAQLQLREVAGIPLQASTVDNWNQIQNFEAKPDDLLICTYPKSGTTWIQEIVDMIEHNGDVEKCQRAIIQHRHPFIEWARPPQPSGVEKANAMPSPRILRTHLPTQLLPPSFWENNCKFLYVARNAKDCMVSYYHFQRMNQMLPDPGTWEEYFETFISGKVGWGSWYDHVKGWWEIKDRYQILFLFYEDIKQDPKHEIQKVMQFMGKNLDETVLDKIVQETSFEKMKENPMVNRSTVPKSILDQSISPFMRKDGGAKREERESQVGSMPSTETTVGLDPTTLRHGLSQNQELDT
;
A
#
# COMPACT_ATOMS: atom_id res chain seq x y z
N MET A 1 -59.85 11.86 28.40
CA MET A 1 -59.83 10.89 27.31
C MET A 1 -58.70 11.26 26.35
N LEU A 2 -57.58 10.60 26.48
CA LEU A 2 -56.41 10.76 25.61
C LEU A 2 -56.36 9.56 24.67
N PRO A 3 -56.00 9.72 23.40
CA PRO A 3 -55.66 8.60 22.56
C PRO A 3 -54.15 8.36 22.55
N CYS A 4 -53.84 7.07 22.59
CA CYS A 4 -52.52 6.49 22.50
C CYS A 4 -51.78 6.87 21.22
N PHE A 5 -50.50 7.24 21.36
CA PHE A 5 -49.54 7.23 20.24
C PHE A 5 -48.85 5.89 20.21
N LEU A 6 -49.07 5.13 19.15
CA LEU A 6 -48.28 3.94 18.79
C LEU A 6 -46.89 4.37 18.33
N GLY A 7 -45.89 3.89 19.02
CA GLY A 7 -44.51 3.97 18.57
C GLY A 7 -44.25 3.00 17.40
N MET A 8 -43.93 3.54 16.24
CA MET A 8 -43.38 2.75 15.15
C MET A 8 -41.85 2.69 15.33
N HIS A 9 -41.38 1.55 15.82
CA HIS A 9 -39.97 1.16 15.68
C HIS A 9 -39.69 0.82 14.21
N PHE A 10 -39.03 1.72 13.52
CA PHE A 10 -38.36 1.38 12.29
C PHE A 10 -37.05 0.67 12.63
N MET A 11 -37.07 -0.66 12.64
CA MET A 11 -35.88 -1.47 12.47
C MET A 11 -35.47 -1.36 11.01
N CYS A 12 -34.43 -0.61 10.74
CA CYS A 12 -33.73 -0.63 9.45
C CYS A 12 -32.77 -1.84 9.45
N PRO A 13 -32.96 -2.83 8.59
CA PRO A 13 -31.94 -3.87 8.41
C PRO A 13 -30.75 -3.24 7.69
N LEU A 14 -29.64 -3.09 8.40
CA LEU A 14 -28.34 -2.78 7.82
C LEU A 14 -27.89 -4.00 6.99
N THR A 15 -28.32 -4.07 5.75
CA THR A 15 -27.62 -4.87 4.76
C THR A 15 -26.34 -4.14 4.39
N LEU A 16 -25.19 -4.76 4.64
CA LEU A 16 -23.88 -4.30 4.18
C LEU A 16 -23.91 -4.25 2.65
N ASP A 17 -24.16 -3.08 2.09
CA ASP A 17 -24.01 -2.85 0.66
C ASP A 17 -22.57 -2.39 0.39
N GLN A 18 -21.80 -3.25 -0.29
CA GLN A 18 -20.39 -3.07 -0.59
C GLN A 18 -20.13 -2.00 -1.69
N ASN A 19 -21.10 -1.19 -2.05
CA ASN A 19 -21.09 -0.27 -3.19
C ASN A 19 -20.96 1.21 -2.81
N PHE A 20 -20.01 1.58 -1.95
CA PHE A 20 -19.87 2.97 -1.50
C PHE A 20 -19.29 3.95 -2.55
N GLY A 21 -18.68 3.47 -3.64
CA GLY A 21 -18.33 4.31 -4.79
C GLY A 21 -19.55 4.78 -5.61
N LEU A 22 -20.65 4.02 -5.54
CA LEU A 22 -21.90 4.32 -6.23
C LEU A 22 -22.83 5.25 -5.42
N LEU A 23 -22.59 5.48 -4.14
CA LEU A 23 -23.48 6.30 -3.32
C LEU A 23 -23.45 7.79 -3.69
N ILE A 24 -22.34 8.32 -4.16
CA ILE A 24 -22.31 9.70 -4.68
C ILE A 24 -23.08 9.76 -6.01
N PHE A 25 -22.99 8.73 -6.85
CA PHE A 25 -23.78 8.63 -8.09
C PHE A 25 -25.20 8.12 -7.87
N SER A 26 -25.46 7.23 -6.91
CA SER A 26 -26.81 6.67 -6.68
C SER A 26 -27.71 7.60 -5.86
N TRP A 27 -27.16 8.51 -5.04
CA TRP A 27 -27.95 9.55 -4.39
C TRP A 27 -28.55 10.51 -5.42
N ASN A 28 -27.87 10.70 -6.56
CA ASN A 28 -28.36 11.55 -7.65
C ASN A 28 -29.33 10.88 -8.63
N LEU A 29 -29.49 9.56 -8.57
CA LEU A 29 -30.48 8.85 -9.44
C LEU A 29 -31.93 8.97 -8.96
N LYS A 30 -32.18 9.53 -7.75
CA LYS A 30 -33.53 9.75 -7.19
C LYS A 30 -33.83 11.21 -6.85
N GLY A 31 -32.90 12.12 -7.08
CA GLY A 31 -33.07 13.55 -6.92
C GLY A 31 -33.25 14.29 -8.25
N PRO A 32 -33.67 15.56 -8.22
CA PRO A 32 -33.63 16.39 -9.42
C PRO A 32 -32.21 16.46 -9.96
N PRO A 33 -32.01 16.59 -11.30
CA PRO A 33 -30.68 16.72 -11.88
C PRO A 33 -29.95 17.90 -11.26
N LEU A 34 -28.66 17.71 -10.90
CA LEU A 34 -27.81 18.77 -10.37
C LEU A 34 -27.79 19.94 -11.36
N SER A 35 -27.81 21.16 -10.84
CA SER A 35 -27.55 22.33 -11.67
C SER A 35 -26.14 22.25 -12.27
N LEU A 36 -25.89 22.95 -13.38
CA LEU A 36 -24.57 23.03 -13.98
C LEU A 36 -23.53 23.56 -12.97
N GLN A 37 -23.93 24.50 -12.14
CA GLN A 37 -23.09 25.09 -11.11
C GLN A 37 -22.74 24.09 -10.01
N ASP A 38 -23.70 23.28 -9.55
CA ASP A 38 -23.46 22.21 -8.56
C ASP A 38 -22.57 21.09 -9.15
N SER A 39 -22.77 20.76 -10.41
CA SER A 39 -21.95 19.77 -11.12
C SER A 39 -20.49 20.23 -11.26
N MET A 40 -20.27 21.50 -11.58
CA MET A 40 -18.94 22.11 -11.66
C MET A 40 -18.29 22.19 -10.28
N ALA A 41 -19.01 22.58 -9.24
CA ALA A 41 -18.51 22.61 -7.88
C ALA A 41 -18.11 21.21 -7.37
N LEU A 42 -18.90 20.19 -7.70
CA LEU A 42 -18.59 18.80 -7.36
C LEU A 42 -17.34 18.30 -8.11
N ALA A 43 -17.22 18.62 -9.38
CA ALA A 43 -16.03 18.26 -10.18
C ALA A 43 -14.76 18.92 -9.61
N THR A 44 -14.83 20.21 -9.29
CA THR A 44 -13.70 20.95 -8.68
C THR A 44 -13.33 20.38 -7.31
N ALA A 45 -14.33 20.02 -6.48
CA ALA A 45 -14.07 19.38 -5.18
C ALA A 45 -13.43 18.00 -5.33
N LEU A 46 -13.86 17.23 -6.33
CA LEU A 46 -13.26 15.91 -6.61
C LEU A 46 -11.82 16.04 -7.11
N GLU A 47 -11.55 16.98 -8.02
CA GLU A 47 -10.19 17.28 -8.50
C GLU A 47 -9.28 17.72 -7.35
N ALA A 48 -9.76 18.57 -6.44
CA ALA A 48 -9.01 18.99 -5.27
C ALA A 48 -8.67 17.82 -4.32
N GLN A 49 -9.55 16.82 -4.22
CA GLN A 49 -9.29 15.61 -3.43
C GLN A 49 -8.26 14.66 -4.07
N LEU A 50 -8.12 14.71 -5.39
CA LEU A 50 -7.12 13.89 -6.11
C LEU A 50 -5.73 14.51 -6.08
N GLN A 51 -5.59 15.80 -5.76
CA GLN A 51 -4.30 16.47 -5.70
C GLN A 51 -3.43 15.96 -4.55
N LEU A 52 -2.12 15.96 -4.78
CA LEU A 52 -1.15 15.73 -3.72
C LEU A 52 -0.93 17.03 -2.95
N ARG A 53 -0.79 16.92 -1.62
CA ARG A 53 -0.36 18.00 -0.73
C ARG A 53 0.81 17.52 0.10
N GLU A 54 1.64 18.45 0.59
CA GLU A 54 2.88 18.09 1.26
C GLU A 54 2.73 18.09 2.78
N VAL A 55 3.42 17.12 3.39
CA VAL A 55 3.71 17.09 4.82
C VAL A 55 5.22 16.94 4.96
N ALA A 56 5.86 17.92 5.58
CA ALA A 56 7.32 17.99 5.71
C ALA A 56 8.07 17.76 4.38
N GLY A 57 7.56 18.32 3.28
CA GLY A 57 8.14 18.20 1.95
C GLY A 57 7.85 16.87 1.23
N ILE A 58 7.06 15.98 1.83
CA ILE A 58 6.66 14.72 1.21
C ILE A 58 5.25 14.84 0.63
N PRO A 59 5.06 14.64 -0.69
CA PRO A 59 3.74 14.63 -1.31
C PRO A 59 2.88 13.46 -0.81
N LEU A 60 1.69 13.76 -0.35
CA LEU A 60 0.70 12.78 0.13
C LEU A 60 -0.67 13.08 -0.46
N GLN A 61 -1.57 12.11 -0.47
CA GLN A 61 -2.96 12.32 -0.88
C GLN A 61 -3.63 13.36 0.03
N ALA A 62 -4.46 14.22 -0.54
CA ALA A 62 -5.17 15.26 0.20
C ALA A 62 -5.91 14.71 1.42
N SER A 63 -6.63 13.58 1.25
CA SER A 63 -7.34 12.92 2.34
C SER A 63 -6.43 12.41 3.47
N THR A 64 -5.20 12.00 3.16
CA THR A 64 -4.19 11.64 4.17
C THR A 64 -3.76 12.89 4.94
N VAL A 65 -3.53 14.00 4.25
CA VAL A 65 -3.14 15.27 4.88
C VAL A 65 -4.26 15.83 5.76
N ASP A 66 -5.52 15.75 5.31
CA ASP A 66 -6.68 16.14 6.12
C ASP A 66 -6.80 15.34 7.43
N ASN A 67 -6.36 14.08 7.39
CA ASN A 67 -6.37 13.19 8.55
C ASN A 67 -5.02 13.13 9.30
N TRP A 68 -4.08 14.01 8.98
CA TRP A 68 -2.69 13.93 9.44
C TRP A 68 -2.56 13.93 10.96
N ASN A 69 -3.34 14.76 11.63
CA ASN A 69 -3.32 14.82 13.10
C ASN A 69 -3.68 13.47 13.76
N GLN A 70 -4.66 12.74 13.20
CA GLN A 70 -5.04 11.42 13.69
C GLN A 70 -3.91 10.40 13.43
N ILE A 71 -3.23 10.50 12.30
CA ILE A 71 -2.10 9.62 11.94
C ILE A 71 -0.92 9.85 12.87
N GLN A 72 -0.50 11.11 13.07
CA GLN A 72 0.65 11.45 13.92
C GLN A 72 0.45 11.10 15.40
N ASN A 73 -0.77 11.13 15.88
CA ASN A 73 -1.14 10.76 17.25
C ASN A 73 -1.58 9.28 17.37
N PHE A 74 -1.25 8.44 16.39
CA PHE A 74 -1.56 7.01 16.47
C PHE A 74 -0.72 6.36 17.58
N GLU A 75 -1.40 5.59 18.44
CA GLU A 75 -0.79 4.84 19.53
C GLU A 75 -0.48 3.41 19.08
N ALA A 76 0.78 3.19 18.70
CA ALA A 76 1.28 1.85 18.42
C ALA A 76 1.38 1.05 19.73
N LYS A 77 1.31 -0.27 19.62
CA LYS A 77 1.48 -1.20 20.74
C LYS A 77 2.81 -1.94 20.60
N PRO A 78 3.47 -2.34 21.70
CA PRO A 78 4.78 -3.00 21.65
C PRO A 78 4.81 -4.31 20.83
N ASP A 79 3.66 -4.96 20.68
CA ASP A 79 3.49 -6.20 19.93
C ASP A 79 2.97 -6.00 18.48
N ASP A 80 2.87 -4.75 18.03
CA ASP A 80 2.51 -4.45 16.64
C ASP A 80 3.65 -4.84 15.67
N LEU A 81 3.26 -5.40 14.53
CA LEU A 81 4.13 -5.56 13.37
C LEU A 81 3.70 -4.56 12.28
N LEU A 82 4.61 -3.68 11.87
CA LEU A 82 4.35 -2.72 10.80
C LEU A 82 5.04 -3.15 9.51
N ILE A 83 4.26 -3.46 8.48
CA ILE A 83 4.75 -3.72 7.12
C ILE A 83 4.96 -2.39 6.42
N CYS A 84 6.20 -2.10 6.05
CA CYS A 84 6.64 -0.85 5.45
C CYS A 84 7.15 -1.09 4.04
N THR A 85 6.66 -0.34 3.08
CA THR A 85 7.11 -0.47 1.69
C THR A 85 6.98 0.88 0.98
N TYR A 86 7.86 1.16 0.03
CA TYR A 86 7.52 2.14 -0.99
C TYR A 86 6.35 1.61 -1.84
N PRO A 87 5.46 2.46 -2.39
CA PRO A 87 4.40 1.99 -3.26
C PRO A 87 4.90 1.05 -4.36
N LYS A 88 4.20 -0.07 -4.56
CA LYS A 88 4.50 -1.08 -5.61
C LYS A 88 5.76 -1.92 -5.37
N SER A 89 6.33 -1.91 -4.18
CA SER A 89 7.46 -2.77 -3.80
C SER A 89 7.07 -4.17 -3.32
N GLY A 90 5.86 -4.65 -3.62
CA GLY A 90 5.42 -6.01 -3.24
C GLY A 90 4.60 -6.07 -1.96
N THR A 91 3.99 -4.96 -1.52
CA THR A 91 3.19 -4.86 -0.29
C THR A 91 2.15 -5.96 -0.15
N THR A 92 1.38 -6.23 -1.21
CA THR A 92 0.34 -7.26 -1.20
C THR A 92 0.94 -8.67 -1.02
N TRP A 93 2.12 -8.92 -1.60
CA TRP A 93 2.81 -10.20 -1.49
C TRP A 93 3.29 -10.45 -0.06
N ILE A 94 4.02 -9.50 0.50
CA ILE A 94 4.53 -9.65 1.87
C ILE A 94 3.40 -9.68 2.91
N GLN A 95 2.29 -8.98 2.68
CA GLN A 95 1.10 -9.06 3.53
C GLN A 95 0.52 -10.47 3.55
N GLU A 96 0.43 -11.12 2.40
CA GLU A 96 -0.09 -12.49 2.32
C GLU A 96 0.85 -13.49 2.97
N ILE A 97 2.18 -13.35 2.77
CA ILE A 97 3.20 -14.15 3.44
C ILE A 97 3.06 -14.03 4.97
N VAL A 98 2.99 -12.80 5.48
CA VAL A 98 2.88 -12.52 6.92
C VAL A 98 1.58 -13.09 7.49
N ASP A 99 0.47 -12.93 6.79
CA ASP A 99 -0.84 -13.46 7.23
C ASP A 99 -0.84 -15.01 7.26
N MET A 100 -0.24 -15.63 6.25
CA MET A 100 -0.08 -17.10 6.21
C MET A 100 0.82 -17.62 7.35
N ILE A 101 1.91 -16.91 7.68
CA ILE A 101 2.78 -17.24 8.82
C ILE A 101 2.00 -17.12 10.12
N GLU A 102 1.27 -16.00 10.32
CA GLU A 102 0.48 -15.76 11.55
C GLU A 102 -0.55 -16.83 11.80
N HIS A 103 -1.13 -17.38 10.73
CA HIS A 103 -2.17 -18.41 10.80
C HIS A 103 -1.65 -19.84 10.54
N ASN A 104 -0.34 -20.09 10.66
CA ASN A 104 0.27 -21.42 10.51
C ASN A 104 -0.09 -22.12 9.18
N GLY A 105 -0.13 -21.36 8.08
CA GLY A 105 -0.47 -21.90 6.76
C GLY A 105 -1.96 -22.21 6.55
N ASP A 106 -2.84 -21.74 7.43
CA ASP A 106 -4.29 -21.95 7.33
C ASP A 106 -4.90 -20.98 6.30
N VAL A 107 -5.14 -21.49 5.09
CA VAL A 107 -5.69 -20.72 3.97
C VAL A 107 -7.09 -20.18 4.27
N GLU A 108 -7.93 -20.93 4.98
CA GLU A 108 -9.30 -20.50 5.28
C GLU A 108 -9.29 -19.27 6.19
N LYS A 109 -8.42 -19.26 7.19
CA LYS A 109 -8.22 -18.08 8.05
C LYS A 109 -7.70 -16.88 7.27
N CYS A 110 -6.84 -17.08 6.29
CA CYS A 110 -6.35 -15.98 5.43
C CYS A 110 -7.43 -15.47 4.46
N GLN A 111 -8.51 -16.23 4.23
CA GLN A 111 -9.68 -15.81 3.44
C GLN A 111 -10.78 -15.12 4.26
N ARG A 112 -10.57 -14.84 5.56
CA ARG A 112 -11.57 -14.20 6.47
C ARG A 112 -12.03 -12.82 5.99
N ALA A 113 -11.22 -12.12 5.21
CA ALA A 113 -11.53 -10.81 4.62
C ALA A 113 -10.57 -10.50 3.47
N ILE A 114 -10.92 -9.52 2.64
CA ILE A 114 -9.99 -8.98 1.64
C ILE A 114 -8.77 -8.38 2.32
N ILE A 115 -7.61 -8.48 1.68
CA ILE A 115 -6.30 -8.14 2.26
C ILE A 115 -6.22 -6.70 2.80
N GLN A 116 -6.95 -5.75 2.19
CA GLN A 116 -7.02 -4.36 2.66
C GLN A 116 -7.67 -4.20 4.05
N HIS A 117 -8.52 -5.15 4.44
CA HIS A 117 -9.19 -5.14 5.75
C HIS A 117 -8.42 -5.95 6.79
N ARG A 118 -7.61 -6.92 6.36
CA ARG A 118 -6.81 -7.74 7.27
C ARG A 118 -5.66 -6.95 7.91
N HIS A 119 -5.06 -6.04 7.14
CA HIS A 119 -3.93 -5.22 7.58
C HIS A 119 -4.23 -3.73 7.32
N PRO A 120 -4.72 -2.99 8.32
CA PRO A 120 -5.03 -1.56 8.18
C PRO A 120 -3.87 -0.76 7.62
N PHE A 121 -4.19 0.11 6.68
CA PHE A 121 -3.25 1.05 6.07
C PHE A 121 -3.32 2.36 6.84
N ILE A 122 -2.29 2.62 7.67
CA ILE A 122 -2.32 3.67 8.71
C ILE A 122 -2.67 5.03 8.13
N GLU A 123 -2.04 5.44 7.04
CA GLU A 123 -2.27 6.74 6.44
C GLU A 123 -3.49 6.82 5.52
N TRP A 124 -4.23 5.72 5.35
CA TRP A 124 -5.42 5.75 4.52
C TRP A 124 -6.60 6.41 5.25
N ALA A 125 -7.17 7.42 4.61
CA ALA A 125 -8.40 8.06 5.08
C ALA A 125 -9.32 8.34 3.90
N ARG A 126 -10.59 8.04 4.05
CA ARG A 126 -11.64 8.31 3.05
C ARG A 126 -13.01 8.40 3.72
N PRO A 127 -13.32 9.56 4.31
CA PRO A 127 -14.66 9.76 4.89
C PRO A 127 -15.77 9.48 3.86
N PRO A 128 -16.91 8.92 4.25
CA PRO A 128 -17.32 8.57 5.62
C PRO A 128 -16.81 7.21 6.13
N GLN A 129 -15.97 6.49 5.39
CA GLN A 129 -15.42 5.21 5.83
C GLN A 129 -14.40 5.39 6.96
N PRO A 130 -14.34 4.45 7.93
CA PRO A 130 -13.33 4.49 8.96
C PRO A 130 -11.90 4.57 8.37
N SER A 131 -11.07 5.44 8.93
CA SER A 131 -9.67 5.59 8.54
C SER A 131 -8.85 4.33 8.87
N GLY A 132 -7.59 4.28 8.39
CA GLY A 132 -6.66 3.22 8.76
C GLY A 132 -6.36 3.20 10.24
N VAL A 133 -6.24 4.38 10.88
CA VAL A 133 -6.06 4.53 12.32
C VAL A 133 -7.28 4.00 13.10
N GLU A 134 -8.49 4.38 12.71
CA GLU A 134 -9.71 3.91 13.38
C GLU A 134 -9.86 2.39 13.27
N LYS A 135 -9.55 1.82 12.11
CA LYS A 135 -9.55 0.36 11.90
C LYS A 135 -8.49 -0.32 12.78
N ALA A 136 -7.28 0.22 12.82
CA ALA A 136 -6.20 -0.32 13.65
C ALA A 136 -6.55 -0.26 15.15
N ASN A 137 -7.16 0.85 15.61
CA ASN A 137 -7.58 0.99 17.00
C ASN A 137 -8.71 0.02 17.39
N ALA A 138 -9.54 -0.38 16.44
CA ALA A 138 -10.60 -1.38 16.65
C ALA A 138 -10.08 -2.83 16.66
N MET A 139 -8.82 -3.09 16.26
CA MET A 139 -8.26 -4.44 16.23
C MET A 139 -7.74 -4.89 17.61
N PRO A 140 -7.95 -6.17 17.95
CA PRO A 140 -7.26 -6.77 19.08
C PRO A 140 -5.75 -6.86 18.83
N SER A 141 -4.95 -6.86 19.90
CA SER A 141 -3.51 -7.11 19.85
C SER A 141 -3.23 -8.62 19.80
N PRO A 142 -2.15 -9.09 19.14
CA PRO A 142 -1.21 -8.30 18.33
C PRO A 142 -1.82 -7.86 17.00
N ARG A 143 -1.36 -6.69 16.48
CA ARG A 143 -1.85 -6.14 15.21
C ARG A 143 -0.79 -6.23 14.14
N ILE A 144 -1.21 -6.55 12.92
CA ILE A 144 -0.39 -6.44 11.73
C ILE A 144 -0.92 -5.25 10.94
N LEU A 145 -0.09 -4.23 10.79
CA LEU A 145 -0.42 -2.95 10.18
C LEU A 145 0.46 -2.72 8.94
N ARG A 146 0.10 -1.77 8.09
CA ARG A 146 0.94 -1.41 6.95
C ARG A 146 1.01 0.09 6.72
N THR A 147 2.10 0.52 6.10
CA THR A 147 2.34 1.91 5.73
C THR A 147 3.21 2.03 4.47
N HIS A 148 3.09 3.16 3.78
CA HIS A 148 4.03 3.64 2.77
C HIS A 148 4.78 4.89 3.24
N LEU A 149 4.62 5.31 4.49
CA LEU A 149 5.30 6.49 5.02
C LEU A 149 6.82 6.27 5.07
N PRO A 150 7.62 7.28 4.69
CA PRO A 150 9.04 7.30 4.98
C PRO A 150 9.27 7.45 6.49
N THR A 151 10.45 7.13 6.96
CA THR A 151 10.80 7.06 8.39
C THR A 151 10.49 8.33 9.18
N GLN A 152 10.72 9.51 8.57
CA GLN A 152 10.49 10.80 9.21
C GLN A 152 9.01 11.16 9.43
N LEU A 153 8.10 10.46 8.76
CA LEU A 153 6.65 10.69 8.87
C LEU A 153 5.93 9.65 9.70
N LEU A 154 6.63 8.62 10.20
CA LEU A 154 5.99 7.63 11.06
C LEU A 154 5.54 8.23 12.40
N PRO A 155 4.38 7.81 12.92
CA PRO A 155 3.97 8.14 14.28
C PRO A 155 5.06 7.80 15.31
N PRO A 156 5.39 8.73 16.22
CA PRO A 156 6.48 8.53 17.19
C PRO A 156 6.31 7.27 18.05
N SER A 157 5.07 6.89 18.37
CA SER A 157 4.75 5.74 19.20
C SER A 157 5.31 4.41 18.69
N PHE A 158 5.51 4.26 17.35
CA PHE A 158 6.16 3.07 16.81
C PHE A 158 7.61 2.91 17.25
N TRP A 159 8.34 4.04 17.33
CA TRP A 159 9.73 4.06 17.77
C TRP A 159 9.84 3.93 19.30
N GLU A 160 8.99 4.65 20.02
CA GLU A 160 8.95 4.67 21.49
C GLU A 160 8.60 3.29 22.07
N ASN A 161 7.69 2.56 21.41
CA ASN A 161 7.32 1.20 21.81
C ASN A 161 8.22 0.11 21.24
N ASN A 162 9.29 0.48 20.51
CA ASN A 162 10.23 -0.45 19.89
C ASN A 162 9.53 -1.57 19.08
N CYS A 163 8.53 -1.18 18.29
CA CYS A 163 7.77 -2.10 17.45
C CYS A 163 8.66 -2.82 16.43
N LYS A 164 8.16 -3.92 15.89
CA LYS A 164 8.80 -4.63 14.79
C LYS A 164 8.41 -4.04 13.44
N PHE A 165 9.38 -3.85 12.56
CA PHE A 165 9.17 -3.35 11.20
C PHE A 165 9.63 -4.38 10.18
N LEU A 166 8.83 -4.61 9.17
CA LEU A 166 9.19 -5.44 8.04
C LEU A 166 9.20 -4.55 6.80
N TYR A 167 10.39 -4.23 6.31
CA TYR A 167 10.57 -3.38 5.15
C TYR A 167 10.90 -4.18 3.90
N VAL A 168 10.20 -3.90 2.78
CA VAL A 168 10.50 -4.50 1.48
C VAL A 168 10.89 -3.41 0.49
N ALA A 169 12.15 -3.45 0.06
CA ALA A 169 12.67 -2.68 -1.07
C ALA A 169 12.48 -3.42 -2.38
N ARG A 170 12.33 -2.70 -3.47
CA ARG A 170 12.28 -3.22 -4.84
C ARG A 170 13.01 -2.27 -5.78
N ASN A 171 13.58 -2.78 -6.86
CA ASN A 171 14.21 -1.98 -7.91
C ASN A 171 13.35 -0.77 -8.30
N ALA A 172 13.97 0.41 -8.37
CA ALA A 172 13.28 1.67 -8.67
C ALA A 172 12.57 1.66 -10.03
N LYS A 173 13.21 1.09 -11.07
CA LYS A 173 12.64 1.01 -12.42
C LYS A 173 11.37 0.17 -12.43
N ASP A 174 11.40 -0.98 -11.73
CA ASP A 174 10.23 -1.85 -11.60
C ASP A 174 9.11 -1.21 -10.76
N CYS A 175 9.47 -0.48 -9.69
CA CYS A 175 8.52 0.30 -8.91
C CYS A 175 7.86 1.37 -9.77
N MET A 176 8.63 2.16 -10.51
CA MET A 176 8.16 3.24 -11.38
C MET A 176 7.16 2.72 -12.42
N VAL A 177 7.53 1.68 -13.18
CA VAL A 177 6.63 1.05 -14.19
C VAL A 177 5.35 0.53 -13.53
N SER A 178 5.48 -0.16 -12.39
CA SER A 178 4.32 -0.70 -11.68
C SER A 178 3.43 0.40 -11.12
N TYR A 179 4.01 1.53 -10.66
CA TYR A 179 3.28 2.63 -10.09
C TYR A 179 2.57 3.45 -11.17
N TYR A 180 3.20 3.68 -12.31
CA TYR A 180 2.57 4.30 -13.48
C TYR A 180 1.30 3.57 -13.89
N HIS A 181 1.37 2.26 -14.09
CA HIS A 181 0.18 1.47 -14.45
C HIS A 181 -0.87 1.45 -13.34
N PHE A 182 -0.44 1.48 -12.08
CA PHE A 182 -1.36 1.55 -10.95
C PHE A 182 -2.10 2.89 -10.89
N GLN A 183 -1.42 4.01 -11.13
CA GLN A 183 -2.07 5.33 -11.17
C GLN A 183 -3.06 5.42 -12.31
N ARG A 184 -2.74 4.92 -13.51
CA ARG A 184 -3.64 4.91 -14.67
C ARG A 184 -4.95 4.14 -14.41
N MET A 185 -4.91 3.06 -13.65
CA MET A 185 -6.11 2.27 -13.36
C MET A 185 -6.85 2.73 -12.09
N ASN A 186 -6.21 3.50 -11.23
CA ASN A 186 -6.78 3.94 -9.96
C ASN A 186 -7.39 5.33 -10.10
N GLN A 187 -8.74 5.37 -10.21
CA GLN A 187 -9.52 6.59 -10.38
C GLN A 187 -9.48 7.54 -9.17
N MET A 188 -8.77 7.14 -8.12
CA MET A 188 -8.65 7.89 -6.86
C MET A 188 -7.26 8.51 -6.66
N LEU A 189 -6.43 8.44 -7.68
CA LEU A 189 -5.10 9.07 -7.74
C LEU A 189 -5.08 10.07 -8.89
N PRO A 190 -4.17 11.06 -8.85
CA PRO A 190 -3.96 11.96 -9.99
C PRO A 190 -3.63 11.16 -11.25
N ASP A 191 -4.09 11.64 -12.41
CA ASP A 191 -3.66 11.09 -13.67
C ASP A 191 -2.13 11.26 -13.80
N PRO A 192 -1.38 10.19 -14.06
CA PRO A 192 0.07 10.29 -14.20
C PRO A 192 0.53 10.98 -15.49
N GLY A 193 -0.36 11.28 -16.42
CA GLY A 193 -0.02 11.82 -17.74
C GLY A 193 0.67 10.81 -18.66
N THR A 194 1.49 11.30 -19.58
CA THR A 194 2.32 10.46 -20.44
C THR A 194 3.41 9.75 -19.65
N TRP A 195 4.06 8.76 -20.26
CA TRP A 195 5.19 8.06 -19.62
C TRP A 195 6.37 9.01 -19.34
N GLU A 196 6.65 9.90 -20.27
CA GLU A 196 7.74 10.89 -20.19
C GLU A 196 7.50 11.88 -19.03
N GLU A 197 6.29 12.41 -18.91
CA GLU A 197 5.89 13.30 -17.81
C GLU A 197 5.97 12.56 -16.46
N TYR A 198 5.49 11.32 -16.43
CA TYR A 198 5.54 10.52 -15.21
C TYR A 198 6.97 10.17 -14.80
N PHE A 199 7.84 9.88 -15.76
CA PHE A 199 9.25 9.62 -15.49
C PHE A 199 9.90 10.80 -14.75
N GLU A 200 9.76 12.02 -15.27
CA GLU A 200 10.27 13.23 -14.63
C GLU A 200 9.67 13.46 -13.24
N THR A 201 8.37 13.20 -13.11
CA THR A 201 7.66 13.31 -11.83
C THR A 201 8.16 12.31 -10.80
N PHE A 202 8.42 11.07 -11.22
CA PHE A 202 8.92 10.00 -10.35
C PHE A 202 10.36 10.25 -9.90
N ILE A 203 11.28 10.58 -10.81
CA ILE A 203 12.69 10.80 -10.46
C ILE A 203 12.90 12.06 -9.61
N SER A 204 12.06 13.10 -9.80
CA SER A 204 12.07 14.30 -8.97
C SER A 204 11.40 14.12 -7.62
N GLY A 205 10.84 12.95 -7.31
CA GLY A 205 10.13 12.67 -6.05
C GLY A 205 8.78 13.36 -5.90
N LYS A 206 8.21 13.93 -6.98
CA LYS A 206 6.91 14.60 -6.97
C LYS A 206 5.72 13.66 -7.15
N VAL A 207 5.86 12.44 -6.67
CA VAL A 207 4.82 11.41 -6.62
C VAL A 207 4.38 11.16 -5.19
N GLY A 208 3.22 10.54 -5.02
CA GLY A 208 2.76 10.17 -3.67
C GLY A 208 3.81 9.39 -2.90
N TRP A 209 4.01 9.74 -1.62
CA TRP A 209 5.05 9.26 -0.70
C TRP A 209 6.49 9.67 -1.06
N GLY A 210 6.68 10.56 -2.05
CA GLY A 210 7.96 11.21 -2.31
C GLY A 210 8.97 10.38 -3.10
N SER A 211 10.24 10.75 -2.97
CA SER A 211 11.37 10.11 -3.64
C SER A 211 11.54 8.65 -3.23
N TRP A 212 11.60 7.75 -4.21
CA TRP A 212 11.91 6.34 -3.98
C TRP A 212 13.28 6.17 -3.31
N TYR A 213 14.26 6.93 -3.76
CA TYR A 213 15.64 6.87 -3.25
C TYR A 213 15.70 7.25 -1.76
N ASP A 214 15.13 8.40 -1.40
CA ASP A 214 15.16 8.90 -0.03
C ASP A 214 14.37 7.97 0.90
N HIS A 215 13.26 7.41 0.42
CA HIS A 215 12.46 6.45 1.16
C HIS A 215 13.24 5.17 1.48
N VAL A 216 13.87 4.55 0.48
CA VAL A 216 14.65 3.32 0.66
C VAL A 216 15.88 3.58 1.50
N LYS A 217 16.61 4.67 1.24
CA LYS A 217 17.78 5.10 2.00
C LYS A 217 17.46 5.33 3.47
N GLY A 218 16.39 6.09 3.76
CA GLY A 218 15.98 6.37 5.13
C GLY A 218 15.69 5.11 5.95
N TRP A 219 15.03 4.10 5.36
CA TRP A 219 14.79 2.82 6.02
C TRP A 219 16.07 1.98 6.16
N TRP A 220 16.97 2.04 5.18
CA TRP A 220 18.24 1.32 5.22
C TRP A 220 19.17 1.84 6.32
N GLU A 221 19.30 3.15 6.45
CA GLU A 221 20.20 3.79 7.43
C GLU A 221 19.85 3.49 8.88
N ILE A 222 18.60 3.18 9.16
CA ILE A 222 18.15 2.90 10.54
C ILE A 222 17.91 1.41 10.82
N LYS A 223 18.08 0.51 9.84
CA LYS A 223 17.72 -0.92 9.96
C LYS A 223 18.41 -1.66 11.09
N ASP A 224 19.63 -1.23 11.46
CA ASP A 224 20.43 -1.85 12.53
C ASP A 224 20.21 -1.16 13.88
N ARG A 225 19.47 -0.03 13.90
CA ARG A 225 19.15 0.72 15.13
C ARG A 225 17.85 0.26 15.77
N TYR A 226 16.91 -0.21 14.99
CA TYR A 226 15.59 -0.64 15.43
C TYR A 226 15.32 -2.09 15.04
N GLN A 227 14.22 -2.67 15.50
CA GLN A 227 13.81 -4.02 15.11
C GLN A 227 13.25 -4.02 13.68
N ILE A 228 14.13 -3.94 12.69
CA ILE A 228 13.77 -3.90 11.26
C ILE A 228 14.31 -5.12 10.53
N LEU A 229 13.42 -5.91 9.93
CA LEU A 229 13.80 -6.89 8.92
C LEU A 229 13.71 -6.23 7.54
N PHE A 230 14.86 -5.98 6.94
CA PHE A 230 14.97 -5.37 5.61
C PHE A 230 15.12 -6.45 4.55
N LEU A 231 14.17 -6.54 3.62
CA LEU A 231 14.11 -7.53 2.55
C LEU A 231 14.16 -6.86 1.19
N PHE A 232 14.66 -7.60 0.19
CA PHE A 232 14.55 -7.20 -1.22
C PHE A 232 13.50 -8.06 -1.92
N TYR A 233 12.61 -7.41 -2.67
CA TYR A 233 11.59 -8.08 -3.49
C TYR A 233 12.20 -9.13 -4.44
N GLU A 234 13.36 -8.81 -5.01
CA GLU A 234 14.09 -9.65 -5.93
C GLU A 234 14.60 -10.93 -5.25
N ASP A 235 15.01 -10.86 -3.98
CA ASP A 235 15.43 -12.03 -3.21
C ASP A 235 14.24 -12.93 -2.88
N ILE A 236 13.12 -12.33 -2.45
CA ILE A 236 11.88 -13.10 -2.23
C ILE A 236 11.45 -13.82 -3.51
N LYS A 237 11.67 -13.18 -4.67
CA LYS A 237 11.35 -13.78 -5.97
C LYS A 237 12.31 -14.90 -6.37
N GLN A 238 13.59 -14.77 -6.02
CA GLN A 238 14.65 -15.73 -6.35
C GLN A 238 14.58 -16.97 -5.47
N ASP A 239 14.44 -16.78 -4.16
CA ASP A 239 14.35 -17.85 -3.17
C ASP A 239 13.27 -17.54 -2.12
N PRO A 240 11.99 -17.75 -2.47
CA PRO A 240 10.88 -17.42 -1.58
C PRO A 240 10.93 -18.22 -0.28
N LYS A 241 11.40 -19.48 -0.31
CA LYS A 241 11.46 -20.32 0.89
C LYS A 241 12.43 -19.75 1.91
N HIS A 242 13.62 -19.37 1.50
CA HIS A 242 14.63 -18.77 2.37
C HIS A 242 14.18 -17.43 2.95
N GLU A 243 13.62 -16.56 2.13
CA GLU A 243 13.17 -15.24 2.59
C GLU A 243 11.95 -15.34 3.52
N ILE A 244 11.01 -16.26 3.26
CA ILE A 244 9.88 -16.53 4.15
C ILE A 244 10.35 -17.08 5.50
N GLN A 245 11.41 -17.92 5.54
CA GLN A 245 12.03 -18.38 6.80
C GLN A 245 12.56 -17.20 7.63
N LYS A 246 13.20 -16.20 6.99
CA LYS A 246 13.65 -14.99 7.70
C LYS A 246 12.46 -14.23 8.33
N VAL A 247 11.38 -14.06 7.57
CA VAL A 247 10.16 -13.40 8.07
C VAL A 247 9.58 -14.18 9.25
N MET A 248 9.50 -15.49 9.13
CA MET A 248 8.99 -16.38 10.18
C MET A 248 9.81 -16.24 11.46
N GLN A 249 11.15 -16.30 11.36
CA GLN A 249 12.05 -16.13 12.50
C GLN A 249 11.91 -14.74 13.13
N PHE A 250 11.85 -13.70 12.31
CA PHE A 250 11.65 -12.33 12.77
C PHE A 250 10.33 -12.14 13.52
N MET A 251 9.27 -12.78 13.07
CA MET A 251 7.98 -12.81 13.76
C MET A 251 7.99 -13.66 15.03
N GLY A 252 9.06 -14.41 15.29
CA GLY A 252 9.15 -15.33 16.43
C GLY A 252 8.29 -16.58 16.26
N LYS A 253 7.98 -16.96 15.03
CA LYS A 253 7.21 -18.17 14.70
C LYS A 253 8.15 -19.33 14.35
N ASN A 254 7.78 -20.53 14.74
CA ASN A 254 8.48 -21.75 14.38
C ASN A 254 7.47 -22.71 13.73
N LEU A 255 7.50 -22.78 12.41
CA LEU A 255 6.61 -23.63 11.62
C LEU A 255 7.42 -24.79 11.04
N ASP A 256 6.80 -25.94 10.87
CA ASP A 256 7.43 -27.06 10.21
C ASP A 256 7.63 -26.81 8.70
N GLU A 257 8.46 -27.64 8.08
CA GLU A 257 8.83 -27.46 6.67
C GLU A 257 7.65 -27.66 5.72
N THR A 258 6.69 -28.50 6.08
CA THR A 258 5.50 -28.75 5.26
C THR A 258 4.58 -27.53 5.23
N VAL A 259 4.45 -26.82 6.36
CA VAL A 259 3.72 -25.55 6.44
C VAL A 259 4.46 -24.46 5.66
N LEU A 260 5.79 -24.40 5.77
CA LEU A 260 6.60 -23.45 5.01
C LEU A 260 6.44 -23.66 3.51
N ASP A 261 6.53 -24.90 3.01
CA ASP A 261 6.32 -25.21 1.59
C ASP A 261 4.92 -24.84 1.13
N LYS A 262 3.91 -25.05 1.97
CA LYS A 262 2.54 -24.63 1.69
C LYS A 262 2.44 -23.11 1.58
N ILE A 263 3.09 -22.34 2.48
CA ILE A 263 3.11 -20.86 2.42
C ILE A 263 3.75 -20.42 1.10
N VAL A 264 4.88 -20.98 0.71
CA VAL A 264 5.54 -20.68 -0.59
C VAL A 264 4.58 -20.93 -1.76
N GLN A 265 3.88 -22.05 -1.76
CA GLN A 265 2.94 -22.39 -2.82
C GLN A 265 1.74 -21.44 -2.87
N GLU A 266 1.08 -21.18 -1.74
CA GLU A 266 -0.15 -20.38 -1.69
C GLU A 266 0.12 -18.87 -1.90
N THR A 267 1.34 -18.40 -1.61
CA THR A 267 1.77 -17.03 -1.88
C THR A 267 2.49 -16.86 -3.23
N SER A 268 2.49 -17.90 -4.07
CA SER A 268 3.00 -17.80 -5.44
C SER A 268 2.17 -16.82 -6.28
N PHE A 269 2.80 -16.21 -7.29
CA PHE A 269 2.11 -15.24 -8.18
C PHE A 269 0.85 -15.84 -8.81
N GLU A 270 0.90 -17.08 -9.28
CA GLU A 270 -0.23 -17.72 -9.96
C GLU A 270 -1.41 -17.94 -9.00
N LYS A 271 -1.14 -18.36 -7.75
CA LYS A 271 -2.16 -18.52 -6.72
C LYS A 271 -2.78 -17.18 -6.31
N MET A 272 -1.94 -16.20 -6.03
CA MET A 272 -2.41 -14.88 -5.60
C MET A 272 -3.20 -14.16 -6.70
N LYS A 273 -2.82 -14.32 -7.96
CA LYS A 273 -3.53 -13.74 -9.10
C LYS A 273 -4.97 -14.23 -9.20
N GLU A 274 -5.21 -15.49 -8.85
CA GLU A 274 -6.54 -16.11 -8.88
C GLU A 274 -7.35 -15.88 -7.60
N ASN A 275 -6.70 -15.44 -6.51
CA ASN A 275 -7.33 -15.26 -5.21
C ASN A 275 -8.08 -13.92 -5.12
N PRO A 276 -9.44 -13.91 -5.08
CA PRO A 276 -10.22 -12.67 -5.00
C PRO A 276 -10.02 -11.90 -3.69
N MET A 277 -9.53 -12.55 -2.62
CA MET A 277 -9.20 -11.88 -1.36
C MET A 277 -7.95 -11.02 -1.47
N VAL A 278 -7.14 -11.20 -2.52
CA VAL A 278 -5.82 -10.56 -2.69
C VAL A 278 -5.72 -9.73 -3.98
N ASN A 279 -6.30 -10.22 -5.08
CA ASN A 279 -6.14 -9.69 -6.44
C ASN A 279 -6.95 -8.42 -6.74
N ARG A 280 -7.72 -7.95 -5.77
CA ARG A 280 -8.59 -6.76 -5.85
C ARG A 280 -9.68 -6.82 -6.91
N SER A 281 -10.06 -8.02 -7.39
CA SER A 281 -11.16 -8.18 -8.34
C SER A 281 -12.51 -7.73 -7.79
N THR A 282 -12.64 -7.66 -6.47
CA THR A 282 -13.85 -7.19 -5.76
C THR A 282 -13.93 -5.66 -5.67
N VAL A 283 -12.87 -4.92 -6.04
CA VAL A 283 -12.89 -3.45 -6.02
C VAL A 283 -13.67 -2.95 -7.23
N PRO A 284 -14.67 -2.06 -7.04
CA PRO A 284 -15.44 -1.52 -8.15
C PRO A 284 -14.58 -0.86 -9.22
N LYS A 285 -14.97 -1.02 -10.48
CA LYS A 285 -14.28 -0.43 -11.64
C LYS A 285 -14.17 1.10 -11.56
N SER A 286 -15.14 1.77 -10.93
CA SER A 286 -15.12 3.21 -10.66
C SER A 286 -14.02 3.65 -9.67
N ILE A 287 -13.38 2.71 -8.98
CA ILE A 287 -12.27 2.96 -8.06
C ILE A 287 -10.97 2.42 -8.66
N LEU A 288 -11.00 1.18 -9.19
CA LEU A 288 -9.83 0.51 -9.75
C LEU A 288 -10.19 -0.18 -11.06
N ASP A 289 -9.93 0.49 -12.18
CA ASP A 289 -10.25 -0.04 -13.50
C ASP A 289 -9.19 -1.03 -14.00
N GLN A 290 -9.37 -2.31 -13.67
CA GLN A 290 -8.47 -3.37 -14.07
C GLN A 290 -8.55 -3.73 -15.59
N SER A 291 -9.44 -3.09 -16.37
CA SER A 291 -9.42 -3.22 -17.83
C SER A 291 -8.29 -2.40 -18.47
N ILE A 292 -7.80 -1.35 -17.78
CA ILE A 292 -6.65 -0.55 -18.21
C ILE A 292 -5.35 -1.32 -17.99
N SER A 293 -5.21 -1.96 -16.82
CA SER A 293 -4.08 -2.81 -16.47
C SER A 293 -4.49 -3.76 -15.33
N PRO A 294 -4.09 -5.04 -15.33
CA PRO A 294 -4.38 -5.91 -14.20
C PRO A 294 -3.63 -5.44 -12.96
N PHE A 295 -4.26 -5.55 -11.77
CA PHE A 295 -3.60 -5.23 -10.51
C PHE A 295 -2.39 -6.14 -10.24
N MET A 296 -2.58 -7.46 -10.44
CA MET A 296 -1.53 -8.46 -10.36
C MET A 296 -0.86 -8.59 -11.71
N ARG A 297 0.32 -8.00 -11.86
CA ARG A 297 1.12 -8.05 -13.08
C ARG A 297 2.34 -8.94 -12.86
N LYS A 298 2.59 -9.86 -13.80
CA LYS A 298 3.84 -10.63 -13.82
C LYS A 298 4.97 -9.70 -14.25
N ASP A 299 6.06 -9.67 -13.48
CA ASP A 299 7.26 -8.95 -13.89
C ASP A 299 7.74 -9.52 -15.23
N GLY A 300 7.73 -8.70 -16.27
CA GLY A 300 8.05 -9.14 -17.64
C GLY A 300 6.86 -9.23 -18.58
N GLY A 301 5.65 -8.82 -18.17
CA GLY A 301 4.45 -8.75 -19.05
C GLY A 301 4.52 -7.68 -20.14
N ALA A 302 5.29 -6.62 -19.99
CA ALA A 302 5.89 -5.91 -21.11
C ALA A 302 7.14 -6.69 -21.51
N LYS A 303 7.28 -7.03 -22.78
CA LYS A 303 8.49 -7.68 -23.28
C LYS A 303 9.72 -6.90 -22.78
N ARG A 304 10.81 -7.60 -22.45
CA ARG A 304 12.07 -6.97 -22.05
C ARG A 304 12.47 -5.84 -23.01
N GLU A 305 12.10 -5.97 -24.28
CA GLU A 305 12.23 -4.99 -25.35
C GLU A 305 11.38 -3.72 -25.17
N GLU A 306 10.17 -3.82 -24.60
CA GLU A 306 9.37 -2.63 -24.24
C GLU A 306 9.89 -1.92 -23.00
N ARG A 307 10.49 -2.65 -22.05
CA ARG A 307 11.21 -2.03 -20.91
C ARG A 307 12.50 -1.36 -21.37
N GLU A 308 13.26 -2.02 -22.24
CA GLU A 308 14.50 -1.48 -22.80
C GLU A 308 14.21 -0.32 -23.76
N SER A 309 13.11 -0.34 -24.52
CA SER A 309 12.70 0.80 -25.35
C SER A 309 12.11 1.94 -24.52
N GLN A 310 11.35 1.67 -23.46
CA GLN A 310 10.82 2.68 -22.55
C GLN A 310 11.92 3.25 -21.63
N VAL A 311 12.90 2.45 -21.25
CA VAL A 311 14.07 2.83 -20.44
C VAL A 311 15.28 3.23 -21.28
N GLY A 312 15.43 2.67 -22.50
CA GLY A 312 16.52 2.96 -23.43
C GLY A 312 16.41 4.32 -24.15
N SER A 313 15.22 4.96 -24.11
CA SER A 313 15.05 6.36 -24.51
C SER A 313 15.45 7.36 -23.41
N MET A 314 15.92 6.86 -22.24
CA MET A 314 16.38 7.74 -21.16
C MET A 314 17.70 8.41 -21.53
N PRO A 315 17.83 9.72 -21.31
CA PRO A 315 19.12 10.38 -21.36
C PRO A 315 20.08 9.66 -20.40
N SER A 316 21.30 9.41 -20.84
CA SER A 316 22.39 8.90 -20.00
C SER A 316 22.85 9.99 -19.04
N THR A 317 22.05 10.30 -18.04
CA THR A 317 22.45 11.16 -16.94
C THR A 317 23.03 10.29 -15.84
N GLU A 318 24.16 10.72 -15.26
CA GLU A 318 24.88 10.06 -14.17
C GLU A 318 23.98 9.68 -12.97
N THR A 319 22.80 10.27 -12.89
CA THR A 319 21.76 10.01 -11.88
C THR A 319 21.12 8.60 -12.00
N THR A 320 21.28 7.89 -13.13
CA THR A 320 20.70 6.55 -13.32
C THR A 320 21.59 5.42 -12.79
N VAL A 321 22.84 5.68 -12.43
CA VAL A 321 23.81 4.65 -11.99
C VAL A 321 23.46 4.06 -10.62
N GLY A 322 22.71 4.77 -9.79
CA GLY A 322 22.30 4.32 -8.43
C GLY A 322 21.00 3.51 -8.32
N LEU A 323 20.34 3.18 -9.43
CA LEU A 323 18.99 2.61 -9.40
C LEU A 323 18.91 1.07 -9.53
N ASP A 324 20.06 0.39 -9.65
CA ASP A 324 20.13 -1.08 -9.68
C ASP A 324 20.25 -1.64 -8.25
N PRO A 325 19.52 -2.71 -7.86
CA PRO A 325 19.63 -3.34 -6.54
C PRO A 325 21.04 -3.79 -6.18
N THR A 326 21.83 -4.24 -7.14
CA THR A 326 23.24 -4.60 -6.95
C THR A 326 24.10 -3.38 -6.63
N THR A 327 23.89 -2.29 -7.34
CA THR A 327 24.57 -1.00 -7.09
C THR A 327 24.08 -0.37 -5.78
N LEU A 328 22.80 -0.53 -5.44
CA LEU A 328 22.23 -0.08 -4.17
C LEU A 328 22.85 -0.85 -3.00
N ARG A 329 22.99 -2.18 -3.10
CA ARG A 329 23.67 -3.01 -2.09
C ARG A 329 25.12 -2.57 -1.91
N HIS A 330 25.86 -2.33 -2.98
CA HIS A 330 27.25 -1.88 -2.92
C HIS A 330 27.36 -0.42 -2.46
N GLY A 331 26.55 0.48 -2.99
CA GLY A 331 26.58 1.90 -2.62
C GLY A 331 26.12 2.17 -1.18
N LEU A 332 25.12 1.44 -0.70
CA LEU A 332 24.65 1.53 0.68
C LEU A 332 25.62 0.89 1.68
N SER A 333 26.37 -0.16 1.28
CA SER A 333 27.41 -0.77 2.11
C SER A 333 28.69 0.06 2.18
N GLN A 334 29.08 0.75 1.09
CA GLN A 334 30.28 1.59 1.07
C GLN A 334 30.15 2.86 1.93
N ASN A 335 28.95 3.40 2.05
CA ASN A 335 28.71 4.56 2.93
C ASN A 335 28.80 4.22 4.44
N GLN A 336 28.70 2.95 4.82
CA GLN A 336 28.90 2.51 6.21
C GLN A 336 30.39 2.38 6.59
N GLU A 337 31.29 2.18 5.62
CA GLU A 337 32.74 2.09 5.88
C GLU A 337 33.44 3.47 5.97
N LEU A 338 32.78 4.55 5.56
CA LEU A 338 33.33 5.90 5.59
C LEU A 338 33.00 6.67 6.87
N ASP A 339 32.08 6.17 7.69
CA ASP A 339 31.64 6.81 8.97
C ASP A 339 32.19 6.08 10.23
N THR A 340 33.15 5.15 10.06
CA THR A 340 33.93 4.52 11.15
C THR A 340 35.38 4.98 11.10
#